data_f67a0ad1f4f5835a3a2fb929861c1357
#
_entry.id   f67a0ad1f4f5835a3a2fb929861c1357
#
_cell.length_a   1.000
_cell.length_b   1.000
_cell.length_c   1.000
_cell.angle_alpha   90.00
_cell.angle_beta   90.00
_cell.angle_gamma   90.00
#
_symmetry.space_group_name_H-M   'P 1'
#
loop_
_entity.id
_entity.type
_entity.pdbx_description
1 polymer ?
#
loop_
_entity_poly.entity_id
_entity_poly.type
_entity_poly.pdbx_seq_one_letter_code
_entity_poly.pdbx_strand_id
1 'polypeptide(L)'
;DLVNWKFERIVLPVQSDGILGPDRVGERVKVMKCPSTGEYVMYMHADDLGYMDPYIGYATCSTINGEYKLQGPLLYEGKPVKRWDMGTFQDTDGKGYLLIHHGPVYRLSDDYCSVEAEAAYIKDSGESPAMFKKNGMYYMLYSNLTSWEKNDNFYFTAPNIEGPWTKQGLFCPEG
;
A
#
# COMPACT_ATOMS: atom_id res chain seq x y z
N ASP A 1 20.44 10.05 -4.38
CA ASP A 1 20.98 9.17 -3.35
C ASP A 1 20.03 9.22 -2.12
N LEU A 2 20.22 8.33 -1.18
CA LEU A 2 19.42 8.29 0.06
C LEU A 2 20.19 8.92 1.24
N VAL A 3 21.23 9.69 0.97
CA VAL A 3 22.09 10.35 1.98
C VAL A 3 21.78 11.84 2.07
N ASN A 4 21.60 12.49 0.93
CA ASN A 4 21.33 13.92 0.84
C ASN A 4 19.86 14.16 0.52
N TRP A 5 19.16 14.81 1.44
CA TRP A 5 17.72 15.10 1.31
C TRP A 5 17.50 16.60 1.16
N LYS A 6 16.63 16.97 0.25
CA LYS A 6 16.17 18.33 0.05
C LYS A 6 14.64 18.35 0.11
N PHE A 7 14.08 19.24 0.91
CA PHE A 7 12.64 19.49 0.88
C PHE A 7 12.27 20.15 -0.45
N GLU A 8 11.38 19.55 -1.21
CA GLU A 8 10.89 20.10 -2.48
C GLU A 8 9.60 20.91 -2.25
N ARG A 9 8.56 20.26 -1.74
CA ARG A 9 7.26 20.87 -1.51
C ARG A 9 6.30 19.93 -0.77
N ILE A 10 5.19 20.49 -0.29
CA ILE A 10 4.02 19.70 0.11
C ILE A 10 3.25 19.35 -1.17
N VAL A 11 3.10 18.06 -1.47
CA VAL A 11 2.45 17.58 -2.70
C VAL A 11 0.97 17.23 -2.51
N LEU A 12 0.52 17.00 -1.27
CA LEU A 12 -0.87 16.80 -0.88
C LEU A 12 -1.09 17.45 0.48
N PRO A 13 -1.68 18.65 0.54
CA PRO A 13 -1.99 19.33 1.80
C PRO A 13 -3.19 18.68 2.50
N VAL A 14 -3.37 19.00 3.79
CA VAL A 14 -4.59 18.70 4.53
C VAL A 14 -5.78 19.28 3.75
N GLN A 15 -6.85 18.50 3.64
CA GLN A 15 -8.07 18.91 2.95
C GLN A 15 -9.00 19.67 3.92
N SER A 16 -9.97 20.43 3.40
CA SER A 16 -10.97 21.11 4.22
C SER A 16 -11.92 20.16 4.94
N ASP A 17 -12.12 18.97 4.37
CA ASP A 17 -13.05 17.93 4.86
C ASP A 17 -12.68 16.53 4.30
N GLY A 18 -13.55 15.55 4.53
CA GLY A 18 -13.40 14.19 4.00
C GLY A 18 -12.33 13.36 4.72
N ILE A 19 -11.81 12.34 4.03
CA ILE A 19 -10.91 11.33 4.62
C ILE A 19 -9.52 11.88 5.02
N LEU A 20 -9.15 13.07 4.57
CA LEU A 20 -7.93 13.80 4.94
C LEU A 20 -8.24 15.20 5.48
N GLY A 21 -9.41 15.39 6.08
CA GLY A 21 -9.80 16.64 6.75
C GLY A 21 -8.95 16.93 8.00
N PRO A 22 -9.22 18.06 8.70
CA PRO A 22 -8.37 18.54 9.80
C PRO A 22 -8.20 17.58 10.98
N ASP A 23 -9.23 16.76 11.27
CA ASP A 23 -9.23 15.80 12.38
C ASP A 23 -8.99 14.37 11.89
N ARG A 24 -8.21 14.23 10.81
CA ARG A 24 -7.86 12.95 10.21
C ARG A 24 -6.35 12.75 10.20
N VAL A 25 -5.92 11.50 10.24
CA VAL A 25 -4.53 11.11 9.99
C VAL A 25 -4.39 10.63 8.55
N GLY A 26 -3.21 10.87 7.94
CA GLY A 26 -2.82 10.32 6.65
C GLY A 26 -1.40 9.81 6.74
N GLU A 27 -1.22 8.50 6.55
CA GLU A 27 0.07 7.85 6.76
C GLU A 27 0.34 6.73 5.76
N ARG A 28 1.52 6.10 5.85
CA ARG A 28 1.94 4.97 5.01
C ARG A 28 1.90 5.27 3.50
N VAL A 29 2.21 6.50 3.11
CA VAL A 29 2.13 6.97 1.72
C VAL A 29 3.00 6.12 0.79
N LYS A 30 2.41 5.69 -0.33
CA LYS A 30 3.07 4.99 -1.44
C LYS A 30 2.66 5.63 -2.76
N VAL A 31 3.58 5.68 -3.72
CA VAL A 31 3.32 6.22 -5.06
C VAL A 31 3.73 5.22 -6.12
N MET A 32 2.86 4.96 -7.08
CA MET A 32 3.17 4.19 -8.28
C MET A 32 2.85 5.01 -9.53
N LYS A 33 3.66 4.81 -10.58
CA LYS A 33 3.35 5.36 -11.90
C LYS A 33 2.47 4.36 -12.66
N CYS A 34 1.28 4.76 -13.03
CA CYS A 34 0.37 3.95 -13.82
C CYS A 34 0.85 3.86 -15.28
N PRO A 35 1.11 2.66 -15.84
CA PRO A 35 1.61 2.53 -17.21
C PRO A 35 0.57 2.92 -18.26
N SER A 36 -0.72 2.67 -18.03
CA SER A 36 -1.79 2.92 -19.00
C SER A 36 -2.11 4.40 -19.16
N THR A 37 -2.10 5.16 -18.07
CA THR A 37 -2.45 6.59 -18.06
C THR A 37 -1.23 7.50 -18.04
N GLY A 38 -0.07 7.00 -17.61
CA GLY A 38 1.13 7.78 -17.35
C GLY A 38 1.09 8.62 -16.07
N GLU A 39 -0.03 8.63 -15.36
CA GLU A 39 -0.19 9.37 -14.10
C GLU A 39 0.50 8.68 -12.93
N TYR A 40 0.83 9.46 -11.92
CA TYR A 40 1.28 8.98 -10.63
C TYR A 40 0.08 8.87 -9.68
N VAL A 41 -0.12 7.70 -9.13
CA VAL A 41 -1.19 7.42 -8.16
C VAL A 41 -0.56 7.23 -6.79
N MET A 42 -0.96 8.07 -5.86
CA MET A 42 -0.53 8.06 -4.46
C MET A 42 -1.62 7.37 -3.64
N TYR A 43 -1.23 6.40 -2.83
CA TYR A 43 -2.12 5.73 -1.87
C TYR A 43 -1.70 6.08 -0.46
N MET A 44 -2.65 6.11 0.45
CA MET A 44 -2.40 6.35 1.88
C MET A 44 -3.43 5.62 2.73
N HIS A 45 -3.03 5.26 3.93
CA HIS A 45 -3.95 4.97 5.01
C HIS A 45 -4.47 6.30 5.56
N ALA A 46 -5.78 6.50 5.52
CA ALA A 46 -6.46 7.64 6.09
C ALA A 46 -7.40 7.17 7.20
N ASP A 47 -7.39 7.82 8.37
CA ASP A 47 -8.19 7.38 9.51
C ASP A 47 -8.65 8.57 10.37
N ASP A 48 -9.51 8.31 11.35
CA ASP A 48 -9.74 9.26 12.43
C ASP A 48 -8.59 9.20 13.46
N LEU A 49 -8.58 10.13 14.40
CA LEU A 49 -7.54 10.19 15.44
C LEU A 49 -7.55 8.98 16.40
N GLY A 50 -8.61 8.19 16.39
CA GLY A 50 -8.76 6.98 17.19
C GLY A 50 -8.45 5.69 16.43
N TYR A 51 -8.12 5.77 15.13
CA TYR A 51 -7.91 4.62 14.24
C TYR A 51 -9.13 3.68 14.13
N MET A 52 -10.34 4.25 14.14
CA MET A 52 -11.60 3.51 14.14
C MET A 52 -12.40 3.64 12.83
N ASP A 53 -11.94 4.51 11.90
CA ASP A 53 -12.59 4.73 10.60
C ASP A 53 -11.57 4.73 9.46
N PRO A 54 -10.86 3.58 9.25
CA PRO A 54 -9.79 3.48 8.26
C PRO A 54 -10.30 3.46 6.82
N TYR A 55 -9.54 4.10 5.93
CA TYR A 55 -9.71 4.04 4.48
C TYR A 55 -8.36 3.91 3.79
N ILE A 56 -8.32 3.18 2.70
CA ILE A 56 -7.26 3.38 1.71
C ILE A 56 -7.71 4.54 0.83
N GLY A 57 -7.11 5.69 1.02
CA GLY A 57 -7.30 6.87 0.18
C GLY A 57 -6.37 6.86 -1.02
N TYR A 58 -6.75 7.58 -2.08
CA TYR A 58 -5.84 7.80 -3.20
C TYR A 58 -5.94 9.20 -3.78
N ALA A 59 -4.83 9.63 -4.38
CA ALA A 59 -4.70 10.91 -5.06
C ALA A 59 -3.89 10.73 -6.35
N THR A 60 -4.12 11.59 -7.36
CA THR A 60 -3.47 11.48 -8.66
C THR A 60 -2.73 12.76 -9.03
N CYS A 61 -1.65 12.62 -9.81
CA CYS A 61 -0.90 13.73 -10.39
C CYS A 61 -0.21 13.30 -11.68
N SER A 62 -0.07 14.23 -12.63
CA SER A 62 0.65 13.96 -13.88
C SER A 62 2.18 13.93 -13.73
N THR A 63 2.71 14.42 -12.62
CA THR A 63 4.15 14.42 -12.31
C THR A 63 4.40 13.95 -10.89
N ILE A 64 5.54 13.28 -10.64
CA ILE A 64 5.84 12.68 -9.34
C ILE A 64 5.92 13.69 -8.19
N ASN A 65 6.39 14.90 -8.47
CA ASN A 65 6.57 15.99 -7.50
C ASN A 65 5.56 17.13 -7.67
N GLY A 66 4.48 16.90 -8.45
CA GLY A 66 3.41 17.85 -8.64
C GLY A 66 2.46 17.93 -7.45
N GLU A 67 1.42 18.74 -7.57
CA GLU A 67 0.34 18.79 -6.60
C GLU A 67 -0.67 17.67 -6.89
N TYR A 68 -0.79 16.74 -5.95
CA TYR A 68 -1.71 15.62 -6.06
C TYR A 68 -3.13 16.05 -5.73
N LYS A 69 -4.07 15.60 -6.54
CA LYS A 69 -5.50 15.83 -6.31
C LYS A 69 -6.09 14.62 -5.61
N LEU A 70 -6.57 14.82 -4.38
CA LEU A 70 -7.29 13.79 -3.64
C LEU A 70 -8.55 13.37 -4.40
N GLN A 71 -8.72 12.07 -4.62
CA GLN A 71 -9.89 11.48 -5.27
C GLN A 71 -10.91 10.93 -4.25
N GLY A 72 -10.44 10.63 -3.03
CA GLY A 72 -11.24 10.04 -1.97
C GLY A 72 -10.80 8.61 -1.63
N PRO A 73 -11.70 7.80 -1.05
CA PRO A 73 -11.40 6.42 -0.76
C PRO A 73 -11.31 5.58 -2.03
N LEU A 74 -10.34 4.66 -2.07
CA LEU A 74 -10.26 3.63 -3.11
C LEU A 74 -11.47 2.69 -3.00
N LEU A 75 -12.02 2.27 -4.15
CA LEU A 75 -13.20 1.42 -4.19
C LEU A 75 -12.87 -0.02 -4.60
N TYR A 76 -13.55 -0.98 -3.98
CA TYR A 76 -13.65 -2.37 -4.42
C TYR A 76 -15.13 -2.75 -4.49
N GLU A 77 -15.60 -3.23 -5.64
CA GLU A 77 -17.02 -3.53 -5.91
C GLU A 77 -17.96 -2.36 -5.53
N GLY A 78 -17.52 -1.13 -5.82
CA GLY A 78 -18.29 0.09 -5.54
C GLY A 78 -18.32 0.51 -4.06
N LYS A 79 -17.60 -0.19 -3.17
CA LYS A 79 -17.53 0.14 -1.74
C LYS A 79 -16.13 0.62 -1.35
N PRO A 80 -16.01 1.59 -0.40
CA PRO A 80 -14.73 2.01 0.12
C PRO A 80 -13.92 0.85 0.72
N VAL A 81 -12.63 0.78 0.38
CA VAL A 81 -11.68 -0.15 0.99
C VAL A 81 -11.33 0.35 2.39
N LYS A 82 -11.92 -0.28 3.41
CA LYS A 82 -11.68 0.03 4.82
C LYS A 82 -10.59 -0.89 5.37
N ARG A 83 -9.35 -0.41 5.36
CA ARG A 83 -8.16 -1.14 5.81
C ARG A 83 -7.14 -0.15 6.39
N TRP A 84 -6.23 -0.69 7.21
CA TRP A 84 -5.11 0.06 7.81
C TRP A 84 -3.87 -0.02 6.93
N ASP A 85 -2.78 -0.61 7.46
CA ASP A 85 -1.49 -0.69 6.78
C ASP A 85 -1.58 -1.26 5.38
N MET A 86 -0.90 -0.59 4.46
CA MET A 86 -0.80 -1.04 3.08
C MET A 86 0.61 -0.84 2.53
N GLY A 87 0.98 -1.71 1.62
CA GLY A 87 2.11 -1.57 0.71
C GLY A 87 1.63 -1.53 -0.73
N THR A 88 2.55 -1.29 -1.66
CA THR A 88 2.28 -1.35 -3.09
C THR A 88 3.32 -2.22 -3.78
N PHE A 89 2.91 -2.85 -4.87
CA PHE A 89 3.80 -3.57 -5.75
C PHE A 89 3.36 -3.37 -7.20
N GLN A 90 4.30 -3.12 -8.10
CA GLN A 90 4.07 -3.10 -9.53
C GLN A 90 4.87 -4.23 -10.16
N ASP A 91 4.19 -5.16 -10.83
CA ASP A 91 4.87 -6.26 -11.50
C ASP A 91 5.45 -5.84 -12.86
N THR A 92 6.27 -6.69 -13.43
CA THR A 92 6.97 -6.48 -14.70
C THR A 92 6.04 -6.36 -15.90
N ASP A 93 4.81 -6.88 -15.80
CA ASP A 93 3.74 -6.72 -16.81
C ASP A 93 2.98 -5.39 -16.67
N GLY A 94 3.34 -4.57 -15.70
CA GLY A 94 2.70 -3.29 -15.43
C GLY A 94 1.44 -3.35 -14.59
N LYS A 95 1.04 -4.52 -14.09
CA LYS A 95 -0.08 -4.63 -13.14
C LYS A 95 0.32 -4.09 -11.77
N GLY A 96 -0.57 -3.31 -11.18
CA GLY A 96 -0.42 -2.76 -9.85
C GLY A 96 -1.16 -3.59 -8.80
N TYR A 97 -0.59 -3.66 -7.61
CA TYR A 97 -1.17 -4.37 -6.48
C TYR A 97 -1.08 -3.54 -5.20
N LEU A 98 -2.13 -3.62 -4.37
CA LEU A 98 -2.09 -3.19 -2.99
C LEU A 98 -1.94 -4.41 -2.09
N LEU A 99 -0.99 -4.30 -1.19
CA LEU A 99 -0.66 -5.32 -0.19
C LEU A 99 -1.27 -4.84 1.11
N ILE A 100 -2.17 -5.61 1.68
CA ILE A 100 -2.94 -5.18 2.84
C ILE A 100 -2.49 -5.99 4.07
N HIS A 101 -2.42 -5.33 5.23
CA HIS A 101 -2.20 -6.02 6.49
C HIS A 101 -3.27 -7.11 6.69
N HIS A 102 -2.94 -8.16 7.40
CA HIS A 102 -3.77 -9.37 7.57
C HIS A 102 -4.01 -10.17 6.28
N GLY A 103 -3.26 -9.90 5.19
CA GLY A 103 -3.06 -10.83 4.09
C GLY A 103 -3.71 -10.60 2.74
N PRO A 104 -4.75 -9.76 2.57
CA PRO A 104 -5.27 -9.52 1.22
C PRO A 104 -4.22 -8.90 0.29
N VAL A 105 -4.17 -9.40 -0.94
CA VAL A 105 -3.41 -8.81 -2.05
C VAL A 105 -4.43 -8.40 -3.11
N TYR A 106 -4.67 -7.12 -3.26
CA TYR A 106 -5.62 -6.58 -4.22
C TYR A 106 -4.93 -6.21 -5.52
N ARG A 107 -5.44 -6.72 -6.64
CA ARG A 107 -5.06 -6.24 -7.98
C ARG A 107 -5.84 -4.96 -8.27
N LEU A 108 -5.13 -3.94 -8.74
CA LEU A 108 -5.71 -2.68 -9.16
C LEU A 108 -6.27 -2.78 -10.58
N SER A 109 -7.22 -1.91 -10.89
CA SER A 109 -7.68 -1.64 -12.26
C SER A 109 -6.54 -1.11 -13.15
N ASP A 110 -6.71 -1.13 -14.45
CA ASP A 110 -5.69 -0.70 -15.42
C ASP A 110 -5.26 0.77 -15.23
N ASP A 111 -6.13 1.62 -14.71
CA ASP A 111 -5.84 3.03 -14.38
C ASP A 111 -5.32 3.24 -12.95
N TYR A 112 -5.20 2.18 -12.16
CA TYR A 112 -4.80 2.18 -10.75
C TYR A 112 -5.74 2.93 -9.79
N CYS A 113 -6.94 3.30 -10.23
CA CYS A 113 -7.86 4.13 -9.47
C CYS A 113 -8.97 3.34 -8.73
N SER A 114 -8.97 2.02 -8.83
CA SER A 114 -9.87 1.12 -8.10
C SER A 114 -9.23 -0.25 -7.90
N VAL A 115 -9.85 -1.06 -7.04
CA VAL A 115 -9.51 -2.49 -6.92
C VAL A 115 -10.36 -3.27 -7.92
N GLU A 116 -9.70 -4.09 -8.75
CA GLU A 116 -10.36 -4.98 -9.71
C GLU A 116 -10.73 -6.32 -9.07
N ALA A 117 -9.80 -6.89 -8.29
CA ALA A 117 -9.98 -8.20 -7.67
C ALA A 117 -9.09 -8.41 -6.44
N GLU A 118 -9.51 -9.30 -5.54
CA GLU A 118 -8.58 -9.90 -4.59
C GLU A 118 -7.80 -11.01 -5.32
N ALA A 119 -6.51 -10.75 -5.58
CA ALA A 119 -5.63 -11.66 -6.30
C ALA A 119 -5.15 -12.82 -5.43
N ALA A 120 -4.94 -12.57 -4.12
CA ALA A 120 -4.53 -13.57 -3.16
C ALA A 120 -4.95 -13.19 -1.74
N TYR A 121 -5.01 -14.19 -0.86
CA TYR A 121 -5.10 -14.01 0.58
C TYR A 121 -3.99 -14.80 1.27
N ILE A 122 -3.07 -14.12 1.96
CA ILE A 122 -1.94 -14.73 2.66
C ILE A 122 -2.31 -14.93 4.11
N LYS A 123 -2.69 -16.17 4.45
CA LYS A 123 -3.06 -16.55 5.82
C LYS A 123 -1.86 -16.43 6.77
N ASP A 124 -2.13 -16.15 8.03
CA ASP A 124 -1.13 -16.01 9.10
C ASP A 124 -0.03 -14.97 8.77
N SER A 125 -0.42 -13.94 8.05
CA SER A 125 0.39 -12.77 7.75
C SER A 125 0.38 -11.77 8.93
N GLY A 126 1.02 -10.62 8.75
CA GLY A 126 1.16 -9.59 9.76
C GLY A 126 0.73 -8.21 9.24
N GLU A 127 1.45 -7.20 9.70
CA GLU A 127 1.29 -5.80 9.28
C GLU A 127 2.49 -5.29 8.46
N SER A 128 2.42 -4.05 8.02
CA SER A 128 3.49 -3.37 7.27
C SER A 128 3.97 -4.15 6.03
N PRO A 129 3.04 -4.63 5.15
CA PRO A 129 3.41 -5.48 4.02
C PRO A 129 4.31 -4.78 3.01
N ALA A 130 5.31 -5.53 2.53
CA ALA A 130 6.16 -5.11 1.41
C ALA A 130 6.45 -6.29 0.50
N MET A 131 6.51 -6.07 -0.81
CA MET A 131 6.76 -7.13 -1.79
C MET A 131 7.89 -6.75 -2.74
N PHE A 132 8.66 -7.75 -3.13
CA PHE A 132 9.55 -7.67 -4.28
C PHE A 132 9.56 -8.99 -5.05
N LYS A 133 10.02 -8.93 -6.31
CA LYS A 133 10.20 -10.11 -7.16
C LYS A 133 11.67 -10.29 -7.49
N LYS A 134 12.20 -11.48 -7.35
CA LYS A 134 13.59 -11.81 -7.68
C LYS A 134 13.66 -13.21 -8.28
N ASN A 135 14.33 -13.34 -9.43
CA ASN A 135 14.52 -14.61 -10.15
C ASN A 135 13.21 -15.38 -10.37
N GLY A 136 12.14 -14.68 -10.75
CA GLY A 136 10.82 -15.27 -11.00
C GLY A 136 10.01 -15.62 -9.75
N MET A 137 10.56 -15.43 -8.54
CA MET A 137 9.89 -15.71 -7.28
C MET A 137 9.43 -14.40 -6.60
N TYR A 138 8.23 -14.41 -6.06
CA TYR A 138 7.70 -13.31 -5.24
C TYR A 138 8.05 -13.52 -3.78
N TYR A 139 8.40 -12.43 -3.11
CA TYR A 139 8.72 -12.37 -1.68
C TYR A 139 7.81 -11.34 -1.04
N MET A 140 7.03 -11.76 -0.06
CA MET A 140 6.16 -10.90 0.74
C MET A 140 6.69 -10.82 2.16
N LEU A 141 6.98 -9.61 2.62
CA LEU A 141 7.53 -9.32 3.93
C LEU A 141 6.42 -8.78 4.85
N TYR A 142 6.49 -9.15 6.12
CA TYR A 142 5.58 -8.67 7.16
C TYR A 142 6.31 -8.48 8.48
N SER A 143 5.77 -7.61 9.33
CA SER A 143 6.04 -7.61 10.76
C SER A 143 4.89 -8.22 11.55
N ASN A 144 5.13 -8.65 12.79
CA ASN A 144 4.08 -9.12 13.67
C ASN A 144 3.15 -7.98 14.12
N LEU A 145 1.98 -8.34 14.65
CA LEU A 145 0.95 -7.43 15.12
C LEU A 145 1.20 -7.06 16.59
N THR A 146 2.14 -6.16 16.85
CA THR A 146 2.52 -5.73 18.21
C THR A 146 2.38 -4.22 18.42
N SER A 147 1.57 -3.56 17.59
CA SER A 147 1.42 -2.10 17.59
C SER A 147 2.79 -1.41 17.40
N TRP A 148 3.17 -0.48 18.26
CA TRP A 148 4.43 0.26 18.18
C TRP A 148 5.61 -0.44 18.86
N GLU A 149 5.40 -1.63 19.42
CA GLU A 149 6.47 -2.43 20.01
C GLU A 149 7.30 -3.13 18.93
N LYS A 150 8.59 -3.28 19.19
CA LYS A 150 9.47 -4.05 18.31
C LYS A 150 9.05 -5.52 18.25
N ASN A 151 9.26 -6.17 17.12
CA ASN A 151 8.87 -7.56 16.92
C ASN A 151 9.70 -8.23 15.81
N ASP A 152 9.54 -9.55 15.71
CA ASP A 152 10.08 -10.35 14.61
C ASP A 152 9.46 -9.96 13.28
N ASN A 153 10.29 -9.97 12.25
CA ASN A 153 9.87 -9.77 10.86
C ASN A 153 10.07 -11.07 10.08
N PHE A 154 9.07 -11.45 9.34
CA PHE A 154 9.02 -12.73 8.63
C PHE A 154 8.57 -12.56 7.18
N TYR A 155 8.73 -13.61 6.37
CA TYR A 155 8.39 -13.53 4.96
C TYR A 155 7.75 -14.80 4.42
N PHE A 156 7.07 -14.62 3.30
CA PHE A 156 6.51 -15.67 2.47
C PHE A 156 7.11 -15.60 1.07
N THR A 157 7.08 -16.73 0.38
CA THR A 157 7.43 -16.81 -1.04
C THR A 157 6.33 -17.48 -1.85
N ALA A 158 6.24 -17.11 -3.14
CA ALA A 158 5.35 -17.77 -4.09
C ALA A 158 5.90 -17.71 -5.51
N PRO A 159 5.65 -18.74 -6.36
CA PRO A 159 6.02 -18.71 -7.77
C PRO A 159 5.14 -17.77 -8.60
N ASN A 160 3.92 -17.52 -8.15
CA ASN A 160 2.95 -16.59 -8.75
C ASN A 160 2.37 -15.67 -7.68
N ILE A 161 1.91 -14.49 -8.08
CA ILE A 161 1.36 -13.53 -7.12
C ILE A 161 0.06 -14.03 -6.46
N GLU A 162 -0.70 -14.85 -7.16
CA GLU A 162 -1.87 -15.55 -6.64
C GLU A 162 -1.50 -16.71 -5.68
N GLY A 163 -0.23 -17.09 -5.61
CA GLY A 163 0.26 -18.15 -4.78
C GLY A 163 0.63 -19.44 -5.55
N PRO A 164 0.73 -20.59 -4.88
CA PRO A 164 0.56 -20.74 -3.42
C PRO A 164 1.67 -20.04 -2.61
N TRP A 165 1.29 -19.34 -1.56
CA TRP A 165 2.21 -18.64 -0.66
C TRP A 165 2.69 -19.57 0.46
N THR A 166 3.99 -19.64 0.66
CA THR A 166 4.62 -20.47 1.68
C THR A 166 5.39 -19.61 2.67
N LYS A 167 5.07 -19.73 3.96
CA LYS A 167 5.82 -19.05 5.03
C LYS A 167 7.22 -19.65 5.14
N GLN A 168 8.25 -18.81 5.11
CA GLN A 168 9.65 -19.22 5.12
C GLN A 168 10.32 -19.08 6.50
N GLY A 169 9.88 -18.12 7.30
CA GLY A 169 10.47 -17.84 8.60
C GLY A 169 10.88 -16.39 8.78
N LEU A 170 11.81 -16.16 9.68
CA LEU A 170 12.28 -14.81 10.02
C LEU A 170 13.35 -14.33 9.03
N PHE A 171 13.28 -13.07 8.61
CA PHE A 171 14.39 -12.41 7.93
C PHE A 171 15.04 -11.33 8.82
N CYS A 172 14.32 -10.86 9.83
CA CYS A 172 14.83 -9.96 10.85
C CYS A 172 14.17 -10.32 12.18
N PRO A 173 14.86 -11.05 13.06
CA PRO A 173 14.34 -11.34 14.39
C PRO A 173 14.37 -10.08 15.26
N GLU A 174 13.59 -10.09 16.33
CA GLU A 174 13.66 -9.05 17.35
C GLU A 174 15.07 -9.00 17.94
N GLY A 175 15.72 -7.84 17.77
CA GLY A 175 17.10 -7.59 18.21
C GLY A 175 17.20 -6.63 19.38
#